data_64253c580f70f855a92170496676199f
#
_entry.id   64253c580f70f855a92170496676199f
#
_cell.length_a   1.000
_cell.length_b   1.000
_cell.length_c   1.000
_cell.angle_alpha   90.00
_cell.angle_beta   90.00
_cell.angle_gamma   90.00
#
_symmetry.space_group_name_H-M   'P 1'
#
loop_
_entity.id
_entity.type
_entity.pdbx_description
1 polymer ?
#
loop_
_entity_poly.entity_id
_entity_poly.type
_entity_poly.pdbx_seq_one_letter_code
_entity_poly.pdbx_strand_id
1 'polypeptide(L)'
;MPESSNPSSRRAGLAAVVIVLVGLVAALSYAANEGKPKSSLQRVETKKVCMINNQIFEKDQIPVQVEGRTYYGCCEMCKERLANDAAARTAIDPVSGKTVDKATAIIGAKPDGSVLYFESEETLEKYEG
;
A
#
# COMPACT_ATOMS: atom_id res chain seq x y z
N MET A 1 -0.56 -63.28 46.56
CA MET A 1 -0.77 -62.99 45.14
C MET A 1 -0.63 -61.51 44.93
N PRO A 2 0.39 -61.05 44.27
CA PRO A 2 0.53 -59.61 44.08
C PRO A 2 -0.32 -59.14 42.92
N GLU A 3 -1.17 -58.17 43.19
CA GLU A 3 -1.88 -57.41 42.16
C GLU A 3 -0.92 -56.44 41.51
N SER A 4 -0.72 -56.61 40.19
CA SER A 4 0.00 -55.66 39.37
C SER A 4 -0.96 -54.56 38.87
N SER A 5 -1.02 -53.47 39.54
CA SER A 5 -1.67 -52.26 39.05
C SER A 5 -0.78 -51.51 38.04
N ASN A 6 -1.16 -51.51 36.82
CA ASN A 6 -0.48 -50.86 35.70
C ASN A 6 -0.84 -49.38 35.68
N PRO A 7 0.14 -48.44 35.87
CA PRO A 7 -0.13 -47.00 35.90
C PRO A 7 -0.02 -46.31 34.54
N SER A 8 -0.06 -47.03 33.41
CA SER A 8 0.27 -46.42 32.10
C SER A 8 -0.90 -45.79 31.34
N SER A 9 -2.11 -45.79 31.91
CA SER A 9 -3.32 -45.28 31.22
C SER A 9 -3.60 -43.79 31.41
N ARG A 10 -2.91 -43.11 32.31
CA ARG A 10 -3.23 -41.70 32.63
C ARG A 10 -2.39 -40.67 31.86
N ARG A 11 -1.33 -41.09 31.19
CA ARG A 11 -0.44 -40.17 30.44
C ARG A 11 -0.87 -39.91 28.99
N ALA A 12 -1.67 -40.75 28.40
CA ALA A 12 -2.11 -40.60 27.02
C ALA A 12 -3.20 -39.53 26.83
N GLY A 13 -4.01 -39.27 27.85
CA GLY A 13 -5.10 -38.29 27.79
C GLY A 13 -4.62 -36.82 27.81
N LEU A 14 -3.55 -36.54 28.54
CA LEU A 14 -3.02 -35.16 28.65
C LEU A 14 -2.29 -34.71 27.40
N ALA A 15 -1.58 -35.63 26.70
CA ALA A 15 -0.89 -35.28 25.46
C ALA A 15 -1.87 -35.00 24.32
N ALA A 16 -2.97 -35.73 24.21
CA ALA A 16 -4.01 -35.50 23.22
C ALA A 16 -4.74 -34.15 23.40
N VAL A 17 -5.01 -33.77 24.65
CA VAL A 17 -5.67 -32.50 24.99
C VAL A 17 -4.76 -31.30 24.65
N VAL A 18 -3.48 -31.40 24.90
CA VAL A 18 -2.50 -30.33 24.59
C VAL A 18 -2.38 -30.11 23.08
N ILE A 19 -2.36 -31.20 22.27
CA ILE A 19 -2.28 -31.09 20.80
C ILE A 19 -3.54 -30.43 20.22
N VAL A 20 -4.72 -30.75 20.75
CA VAL A 20 -5.98 -30.14 20.28
C VAL A 20 -6.03 -28.64 20.64
N LEU A 21 -5.57 -28.26 21.82
CA LEU A 21 -5.52 -26.85 22.24
C LEU A 21 -4.52 -26.02 21.42
N VAL A 22 -3.36 -26.58 21.09
CA VAL A 22 -2.37 -25.90 20.23
C VAL A 22 -2.90 -25.75 18.80
N GLY A 23 -3.59 -26.74 18.28
CA GLY A 23 -4.22 -26.68 16.97
C GLY A 23 -5.34 -25.62 16.89
N LEU A 24 -6.13 -25.48 17.93
CA LEU A 24 -7.21 -24.49 17.99
C LEU A 24 -6.68 -23.05 18.04
N VAL A 25 -5.60 -22.82 18.77
CA VAL A 25 -4.97 -21.49 18.86
C VAL A 25 -4.32 -21.11 17.53
N ALA A 26 -3.70 -22.04 16.80
CA ALA A 26 -3.14 -21.80 15.48
C ALA A 26 -4.23 -21.46 14.44
N ALA A 27 -5.39 -22.10 14.48
CA ALA A 27 -6.52 -21.81 13.59
C ALA A 27 -7.11 -20.40 13.81
N LEU A 28 -7.14 -19.91 15.06
CA LEU A 28 -7.61 -18.58 15.40
C LEU A 28 -6.65 -17.47 14.92
N SER A 29 -5.36 -17.76 14.77
CA SER A 29 -4.37 -16.79 14.32
C SER A 29 -4.41 -16.51 12.81
N TYR A 30 -4.98 -17.40 12.01
CA TYR A 30 -5.11 -17.22 10.56
C TYR A 30 -6.35 -16.41 10.15
N ALA A 31 -7.33 -16.24 11.02
CA ALA A 31 -8.58 -15.53 10.70
C ALA A 31 -8.48 -14.00 10.78
N ALA A 32 -7.39 -13.44 11.30
CA ALA A 32 -7.25 -12.00 11.56
C ALA A 32 -6.73 -11.19 10.35
N ASN A 33 -6.44 -11.84 9.21
CA ASN A 33 -5.84 -11.17 8.05
C ASN A 33 -6.79 -11.06 6.83
N GLU A 34 -8.07 -11.32 7.02
CA GLU A 34 -9.07 -11.16 5.96
C GLU A 34 -9.85 -9.87 6.16
N GLY A 35 -9.63 -8.90 5.27
CA GLY A 35 -10.60 -7.85 5.02
C GLY A 35 -10.18 -6.42 5.30
N LYS A 36 -9.00 -5.98 4.82
CA LYS A 36 -8.83 -4.56 4.54
C LYS A 36 -9.39 -4.26 3.16
N PRO A 37 -10.37 -3.36 2.99
CA PRO A 37 -10.82 -2.98 1.66
C PRO A 37 -9.60 -2.39 0.93
N LYS A 38 -9.15 -3.11 -0.09
CA LYS A 38 -8.07 -2.66 -0.94
C LYS A 38 -8.65 -1.54 -1.80
N SER A 39 -8.08 -0.35 -1.71
CA SER A 39 -8.42 0.75 -2.61
C SER A 39 -8.50 0.26 -4.05
N SER A 40 -9.47 0.76 -4.82
CA SER A 40 -9.59 0.47 -6.26
C SER A 40 -8.43 1.06 -7.08
N LEU A 41 -7.57 1.87 -6.46
CA LEU A 41 -6.42 2.49 -7.10
C LEU A 41 -5.25 1.53 -7.18
N GLN A 42 -4.56 1.57 -8.32
CA GLN A 42 -3.28 0.88 -8.50
C GLN A 42 -2.14 1.83 -8.18
N ARG A 43 -1.25 1.44 -7.26
CA ARG A 43 -0.02 2.19 -7.02
C ARG A 43 0.88 2.17 -8.24
N VAL A 44 1.43 3.32 -8.61
CA VAL A 44 2.27 3.49 -9.79
C VAL A 44 3.59 4.19 -9.49
N GLU A 45 4.58 3.93 -10.34
CA GLU A 45 5.89 4.56 -10.23
C GLU A 45 5.82 6.03 -10.67
N THR A 46 6.44 6.90 -9.89
CA THR A 46 6.48 8.35 -10.13
C THR A 46 6.96 8.72 -11.54
N LYS A 47 7.98 8.01 -12.04
CA LYS A 47 8.56 8.26 -13.38
C LYS A 47 7.62 7.95 -14.53
N LYS A 48 6.55 7.19 -14.31
CA LYS A 48 5.54 6.85 -15.32
C LYS A 48 4.43 7.89 -15.45
N VAL A 49 4.44 8.92 -14.62
CA VAL A 49 3.36 9.89 -14.51
C VAL A 49 3.77 11.24 -15.10
N CYS A 50 2.96 11.79 -16.01
CA CYS A 50 3.05 13.21 -16.34
C CYS A 50 2.35 14.02 -15.25
N MET A 51 3.11 14.77 -14.47
CA MET A 51 2.62 15.53 -13.32
C MET A 51 1.83 16.79 -13.69
N ILE A 52 1.85 17.19 -14.96
CA ILE A 52 1.02 18.28 -15.48
C ILE A 52 -0.36 17.77 -15.87
N ASN A 53 -0.43 16.67 -16.62
CA ASN A 53 -1.70 16.09 -17.06
C ASN A 53 -2.33 15.18 -16.03
N ASN A 54 -1.57 14.78 -14.99
CA ASN A 54 -1.97 13.80 -13.99
C ASN A 54 -2.45 12.48 -14.62
N GLN A 55 -1.66 11.97 -15.56
CA GLN A 55 -1.91 10.74 -16.32
C GLN A 55 -0.71 9.81 -16.25
N ILE A 56 -0.98 8.50 -16.20
CA ILE A 56 0.04 7.46 -16.30
C ILE A 56 0.35 7.15 -17.77
N PHE A 57 1.61 6.83 -18.06
CA PHE A 57 2.11 6.41 -19.36
C PHE A 57 2.93 5.13 -19.25
N GLU A 58 3.00 4.35 -20.30
CA GLU A 58 3.85 3.15 -20.35
C GLU A 58 5.34 3.48 -20.37
N LYS A 59 5.69 4.63 -20.95
CA LYS A 59 7.07 5.12 -21.06
C LYS A 59 7.45 5.95 -19.83
N ASP A 60 8.74 5.92 -19.50
CA ASP A 60 9.31 6.87 -18.52
C ASP A 60 9.16 8.29 -19.06
N GLN A 61 8.71 9.19 -18.22
CA GLN A 61 8.50 10.59 -18.55
C GLN A 61 9.80 11.38 -18.42
N ILE A 62 9.82 12.62 -18.91
CA ILE A 62 11.00 13.48 -18.90
C ILE A 62 11.25 13.99 -17.48
N PRO A 63 12.42 13.71 -16.86
CA PRO A 63 12.73 14.19 -15.52
C PRO A 63 13.06 15.69 -15.52
N VAL A 64 12.59 16.37 -14.49
CA VAL A 64 12.85 17.78 -14.21
C VAL A 64 13.36 17.92 -12.78
N GLN A 65 14.57 18.44 -12.61
CA GLN A 65 15.15 18.68 -11.29
C GLN A 65 14.80 20.09 -10.80
N VAL A 66 14.15 20.17 -9.66
CA VAL A 66 13.84 21.44 -8.98
C VAL A 66 14.13 21.29 -7.50
N GLU A 67 15.02 22.10 -6.96
CA GLU A 67 15.35 22.13 -5.52
C GLU A 67 15.69 20.75 -4.93
N GLY A 68 16.43 19.93 -5.66
CA GLY A 68 16.82 18.59 -5.23
C GLY A 68 15.73 17.51 -5.35
N ARG A 69 14.58 17.83 -5.92
CA ARG A 69 13.47 16.90 -6.21
C ARG A 69 13.31 16.66 -7.68
N THR A 70 12.84 15.47 -8.05
CA THR A 70 12.60 15.09 -9.43
C THR A 70 11.10 15.04 -9.72
N TYR A 71 10.67 15.84 -10.69
CA TYR A 71 9.32 15.83 -11.25
C TYR A 71 9.36 15.25 -12.66
N TYR A 72 8.22 14.87 -13.21
CA TYR A 72 8.16 14.24 -14.52
C TYR A 72 7.07 14.86 -15.40
N GLY A 73 7.42 15.15 -16.66
CA GLY A 73 6.52 15.69 -17.65
C GLY A 73 6.57 14.91 -18.97
N CYS A 74 5.50 14.93 -19.76
CA CYS A 74 5.41 14.19 -21.02
C CYS A 74 6.02 14.90 -22.22
N CYS A 75 6.31 16.21 -22.11
CA CYS A 75 6.87 17.05 -23.19
C CYS A 75 7.65 18.23 -22.62
N GLU A 76 8.33 18.97 -23.50
CA GLU A 76 9.13 20.13 -23.08
C GLU A 76 8.28 21.23 -22.41
N MET A 77 7.05 21.49 -22.89
CA MET A 77 6.14 22.45 -22.25
C MET A 77 5.78 22.05 -20.83
N CYS A 78 5.53 20.75 -20.58
CA CYS A 78 5.28 20.22 -19.25
C CYS A 78 6.51 20.38 -18.33
N LYS A 79 7.69 20.12 -18.90
CA LYS A 79 8.96 20.28 -18.21
C LYS A 79 9.20 21.75 -17.79
N GLU A 80 9.02 22.69 -18.70
CA GLU A 80 9.14 24.13 -18.41
C GLU A 80 8.15 24.58 -17.36
N ARG A 81 6.91 24.11 -17.42
CA ARG A 81 5.90 24.43 -16.43
C ARG A 81 6.24 23.89 -15.06
N LEU A 82 6.73 22.64 -14.97
CA LEU A 82 7.19 22.06 -13.70
C LEU A 82 8.39 22.83 -13.13
N ALA A 83 9.29 23.33 -13.98
CA ALA A 83 10.45 24.09 -13.53
C ALA A 83 10.07 25.47 -12.96
N ASN A 84 9.08 26.14 -13.57
CA ASN A 84 8.78 27.55 -13.31
C ASN A 84 7.52 27.79 -12.45
N ASP A 85 6.62 26.81 -12.34
CA ASP A 85 5.36 26.96 -11.60
C ASP A 85 5.34 26.04 -10.38
N ALA A 86 5.48 26.61 -9.18
CA ALA A 86 5.43 25.88 -7.93
C ALA A 86 4.07 25.18 -7.71
N ALA A 87 2.96 25.80 -8.15
CA ALA A 87 1.64 25.21 -8.00
C ALA A 87 1.47 23.93 -8.84
N ALA A 88 2.17 23.83 -9.97
CA ALA A 88 2.17 22.63 -10.81
C ALA A 88 2.84 21.41 -10.14
N ARG A 89 3.69 21.66 -9.13
CA ARG A 89 4.43 20.62 -8.38
C ARG A 89 3.71 20.09 -7.17
N THR A 90 2.54 20.63 -6.83
CA THR A 90 1.75 20.25 -5.66
C THR A 90 0.40 19.68 -6.03
N ALA A 91 -0.18 18.91 -5.13
CA ALA A 91 -1.54 18.36 -5.23
C ALA A 91 -2.18 18.32 -3.84
N ILE A 92 -3.47 18.05 -3.81
CA ILE A 92 -4.20 17.82 -2.56
C ILE A 92 -4.47 16.33 -2.41
N ASP A 93 -4.09 15.75 -1.28
CA ASP A 93 -4.48 14.41 -0.92
C ASP A 93 -6.01 14.35 -0.75
N PRO A 94 -6.73 13.53 -1.51
CA PRO A 94 -8.20 13.51 -1.48
C PRO A 94 -8.78 12.94 -0.19
N VAL A 95 -7.98 12.26 0.62
CA VAL A 95 -8.41 11.65 1.89
C VAL A 95 -8.12 12.58 3.07
N SER A 96 -6.90 13.09 3.17
CA SER A 96 -6.50 13.95 4.29
C SER A 96 -6.77 15.43 4.05
N GLY A 97 -6.95 15.87 2.80
CA GLY A 97 -7.09 17.28 2.44
C GLY A 97 -5.79 18.09 2.52
N LYS A 98 -4.67 17.46 2.79
CA LYS A 98 -3.36 18.12 2.88
C LYS A 98 -2.73 18.34 1.52
N THR A 99 -1.98 19.42 1.39
CA THR A 99 -1.12 19.67 0.23
C THR A 99 0.09 18.73 0.28
N VAL A 100 0.36 18.04 -0.81
CA VAL A 100 1.49 17.12 -0.99
C VAL A 100 2.35 17.59 -2.15
N ASP A 101 3.65 17.27 -2.08
CA ASP A 101 4.58 17.47 -3.18
C ASP A 101 4.53 16.26 -4.11
N LYS A 102 4.28 16.50 -5.40
CA LYS A 102 4.13 15.43 -6.40
C LYS A 102 5.38 14.55 -6.55
N ALA A 103 6.58 15.11 -6.29
CA ALA A 103 7.83 14.35 -6.39
C ALA A 103 7.98 13.28 -5.29
N THR A 104 7.36 13.48 -4.13
CA THR A 104 7.49 12.61 -2.95
C THR A 104 6.19 11.91 -2.57
N ALA A 105 5.07 12.28 -3.17
CA ALA A 105 3.77 11.69 -2.89
C ALA A 105 3.68 10.22 -3.32
N ILE A 106 2.82 9.48 -2.66
CA ILE A 106 2.37 8.17 -3.13
C ILE A 106 1.33 8.39 -4.23
N ILE A 107 1.49 7.73 -5.38
CA ILE A 107 0.63 7.94 -6.54
C ILE A 107 -0.23 6.71 -6.80
N GLY A 108 -1.54 6.91 -6.86
CA GLY A 108 -2.52 5.89 -7.23
C GLY A 108 -3.19 6.21 -8.55
N ALA A 109 -3.21 5.24 -9.49
CA ALA A 109 -3.88 5.36 -10.77
C ALA A 109 -5.29 4.77 -10.72
N LYS A 110 -6.23 5.51 -11.31
CA LYS A 110 -7.59 5.03 -11.60
C LYS A 110 -7.60 4.15 -12.85
N PRO A 111 -8.68 3.37 -13.07
CA PRO A 111 -8.81 2.57 -14.29
C PRO A 111 -8.75 3.36 -15.61
N ASP A 112 -9.10 4.64 -15.58
CA ASP A 112 -9.03 5.55 -16.74
C ASP A 112 -7.62 6.11 -17.01
N GLY A 113 -6.63 5.75 -16.20
CA GLY A 113 -5.25 6.22 -16.30
C GLY A 113 -4.96 7.55 -15.61
N SER A 114 -5.97 8.23 -15.08
CA SER A 114 -5.75 9.43 -14.25
C SER A 114 -5.17 9.05 -12.90
N VAL A 115 -4.36 9.95 -12.33
CA VAL A 115 -3.70 9.68 -11.06
C VAL A 115 -4.09 10.67 -9.97
N LEU A 116 -4.03 10.18 -8.73
CA LEU A 116 -4.18 10.96 -7.52
C LEU A 116 -2.90 10.85 -6.68
N TYR A 117 -2.65 11.88 -5.87
CA TYR A 117 -1.45 12.00 -5.04
C TYR A 117 -1.85 11.93 -3.56
N PHE A 118 -1.13 11.10 -2.80
CA PHE A 118 -1.40 10.83 -1.40
C PHE A 118 -0.19 11.11 -0.53
N GLU A 119 -0.42 11.57 0.70
CA GLU A 119 0.66 11.82 1.66
C GLU A 119 1.31 10.51 2.18
N SER A 120 0.55 9.40 2.15
CA SER A 120 0.99 8.11 2.67
C SER A 120 0.26 6.93 2.01
N GLU A 121 0.79 5.72 2.20
CA GLU A 121 0.10 4.47 1.83
C GLU A 121 -1.24 4.33 2.55
N GLU A 122 -1.31 4.80 3.80
CA GLU A 122 -2.54 4.74 4.60
C GLU A 122 -3.67 5.54 3.95
N THR A 123 -3.40 6.76 3.46
CA THR A 123 -4.42 7.57 2.80
C THR A 123 -4.79 7.00 1.43
N LEU A 124 -3.84 6.44 0.69
CA LEU A 124 -4.14 5.72 -0.56
C LEU A 124 -5.07 4.52 -0.31
N GLU A 125 -4.80 3.72 0.72
CA GLU A 125 -5.63 2.55 1.06
C GLU A 125 -7.04 2.93 1.53
N LYS A 126 -7.20 4.09 2.17
CA LYS A 126 -8.49 4.62 2.64
C LYS A 126 -9.32 5.31 1.56
N TYR A 127 -8.78 5.48 0.37
CA TYR A 127 -9.51 6.11 -0.73
C TYR A 127 -10.62 5.18 -1.24
N GLU A 128 -11.86 5.66 -1.17
CA GLU A 128 -13.07 4.93 -1.57
C GLU A 128 -13.70 5.51 -2.84
N GLY A 129 -12.92 6.09 -3.73
CA GLY A 129 -13.24 6.46 -5.10
C GLY A 129 -14.41 7.31 -5.40
#